data_0c849fb88ec1f22f5b6e81c6a82c7a45
#
_entry.id   0c849fb88ec1f22f5b6e81c6a82c7a45
#
_cell.length_a   1.000
_cell.length_b   1.000
_cell.length_c   1.000
_cell.angle_alpha   90.00
_cell.angle_beta   90.00
_cell.angle_gamma   90.00
#
_symmetry.space_group_name_H-M   'P 1'
#
loop_
_entity.id
_entity.type
_entity.pdbx_description
1 polymer ?
#
loop_
_entity_poly.entity_id
_entity_poly.type
_entity_poly.pdbx_seq_one_letter_code
_entity_poly.pdbx_strand_id
1 'polypeptide(L)'
;MITTDRLPATRWREPRDVRAVLEPPPAGVLIGADRSQAAVVLPAIGPRPTRLGVLGDHRIATLIAYRLLGVGCRLRVTTADPSRWRRLLAAAGSRAVAGANAANWPPQDRAGTPQLLVTDLPAAPPTGLGDRPLCTVLHVSPTVPLSSPYWAAVDGVVLAGGGYGSPLARLLGRPEARELDQLGPGQLGVLDRNRAVVVTPILAEAELALLIDR
;
A
#
# COMPACT_ATOMS: atom_id res chain seq x y z
N MET A 1 -39.25 -9.48 35.16
CA MET A 1 -40.16 -8.77 34.22
C MET A 1 -39.33 -7.65 33.60
N ILE A 2 -38.79 -7.88 32.39
CA ILE A 2 -37.86 -6.95 31.71
C ILE A 2 -38.76 -6.09 30.80
N THR A 3 -38.82 -4.81 31.08
CA THR A 3 -39.54 -3.84 30.29
C THR A 3 -38.75 -3.56 29.02
N THR A 4 -39.27 -3.97 27.89
CA THR A 4 -38.71 -3.66 26.57
C THR A 4 -38.93 -2.18 26.29
N ASP A 5 -37.91 -1.39 26.49
CA ASP A 5 -37.89 0.02 26.14
C ASP A 5 -37.97 0.15 24.61
N ARG A 6 -38.98 0.83 24.13
CA ARG A 6 -39.20 1.04 22.69
C ARG A 6 -38.09 1.93 22.15
N LEU A 7 -37.30 1.39 21.25
CA LEU A 7 -36.38 2.20 20.46
C LEU A 7 -37.14 3.31 19.74
N PRO A 8 -36.65 4.55 19.75
CA PRO A 8 -37.29 5.64 19.04
C PRO A 8 -37.38 5.33 17.56
N ALA A 9 -38.59 5.31 17.01
CA ALA A 9 -38.79 5.15 15.57
C ALA A 9 -38.38 6.43 14.85
N THR A 10 -37.15 6.50 14.41
CA THR A 10 -36.64 7.57 13.55
C THR A 10 -37.23 7.36 12.16
N ARG A 11 -38.21 8.12 11.78
CA ARG A 11 -38.68 8.16 10.40
C ARG A 11 -37.63 8.85 9.56
N TRP A 12 -36.93 8.09 8.76
CA TRP A 12 -36.06 8.62 7.70
C TRP A 12 -36.95 9.35 6.70
N ARG A 13 -36.89 10.68 6.67
CA ARG A 13 -37.42 11.45 5.55
C ARG A 13 -36.41 11.33 4.43
N GLU A 14 -36.78 10.78 3.28
CA GLU A 14 -35.96 10.85 2.09
C GLU A 14 -35.64 12.33 1.84
N PRO A 15 -34.33 12.70 1.85
CA PRO A 15 -33.93 14.04 1.45
C PRO A 15 -34.22 14.17 -0.04
N ARG A 16 -35.14 15.04 -0.38
CA ARG A 16 -35.34 15.44 -1.77
C ARG A 16 -34.07 16.16 -2.22
N ASP A 17 -33.42 15.60 -3.23
CA ASP A 17 -32.39 16.23 -4.07
C ASP A 17 -30.99 16.51 -3.49
N VAL A 18 -30.53 15.78 -2.50
CA VAL A 18 -29.10 15.76 -2.19
C VAL A 18 -28.50 14.43 -2.67
N ARG A 19 -27.89 14.43 -3.84
CA ARG A 19 -26.96 13.39 -4.26
C ARG A 19 -25.65 13.56 -3.45
N ALA A 20 -25.70 13.22 -2.17
CA ALA A 20 -24.49 13.05 -1.39
C ALA A 20 -23.82 11.77 -1.88
N VAL A 21 -22.84 11.90 -2.75
CA VAL A 21 -21.95 10.80 -3.07
C VAL A 21 -21.03 10.65 -1.86
N LEU A 22 -21.39 9.74 -0.96
CA LEU A 22 -20.48 9.31 0.11
C LEU A 22 -19.37 8.51 -0.56
N GLU A 23 -18.26 9.17 -0.89
CA GLU A 23 -17.02 8.45 -1.20
C GLU A 23 -16.51 7.83 0.11
N PRO A 24 -16.52 6.50 0.27
CA PRO A 24 -15.93 5.89 1.45
C PRO A 24 -14.44 6.24 1.48
N PRO A 25 -13.87 6.54 2.65
CA PRO A 25 -12.43 6.79 2.75
C PRO A 25 -11.67 5.57 2.21
N PRO A 26 -10.54 5.77 1.53
CA PRO A 26 -9.74 4.66 1.03
C PRO A 26 -9.32 3.76 2.20
N ALA A 27 -9.52 2.47 2.05
CA ALA A 27 -8.98 1.51 3.00
C ALA A 27 -7.45 1.55 2.94
N GLY A 28 -6.80 1.58 4.09
CA GLY A 28 -5.37 1.73 4.18
C GLY A 28 -4.68 0.56 4.87
N VAL A 29 -3.36 0.53 4.74
CA VAL A 29 -2.48 -0.39 5.45
C VAL A 29 -1.83 0.35 6.60
N LEU A 30 -2.06 -0.09 7.83
CA LEU A 30 -1.31 0.40 8.99
C LEU A 30 0.17 0.07 8.80
N ILE A 31 1.04 1.05 8.82
CA ILE A 31 2.49 0.84 8.74
C ILE A 31 3.11 0.77 10.15
N GLY A 32 2.67 1.62 11.04
CA GLY A 32 3.17 1.70 12.40
C GLY A 32 2.69 2.94 13.11
N ALA A 33 3.48 3.45 14.05
CA ALA A 33 3.19 4.67 14.78
C ALA A 33 4.28 5.73 14.54
N ASP A 34 3.90 6.98 14.50
CA ASP A 34 4.83 8.10 14.45
C ASP A 34 5.41 8.42 15.86
N ARG A 35 6.22 9.50 15.94
CA ARG A 35 6.84 9.92 17.20
C ARG A 35 5.82 10.33 18.27
N SER A 36 4.62 10.74 17.89
CA SER A 36 3.51 11.06 18.80
C SER A 36 2.66 9.85 19.18
N GLN A 37 3.04 8.65 18.75
CA GLN A 37 2.29 7.39 18.87
C GLN A 37 0.97 7.38 18.07
N ALA A 38 0.81 8.31 17.13
CA ALA A 38 -0.32 8.28 16.22
C ALA A 38 -0.12 7.21 15.13
N ALA A 39 -1.19 6.48 14.84
CA ALA A 39 -1.17 5.47 13.80
C ALA A 39 -0.91 6.08 12.41
N VAL A 40 0.03 5.49 11.67
CA VAL A 40 0.34 5.87 10.29
C VAL A 40 -0.20 4.82 9.35
N VAL A 41 -1.18 5.23 8.56
CA VAL A 41 -1.88 4.38 7.59
C VAL A 41 -1.54 4.86 6.19
N LEU A 42 -1.08 3.95 5.35
CA LEU A 42 -0.81 4.20 3.94
C LEU A 42 -2.09 3.88 3.13
N PRO A 43 -2.68 4.86 2.42
CA PRO A 43 -3.83 4.59 1.56
C PRO A 43 -3.49 3.50 0.53
N ALA A 44 -4.35 2.50 0.38
CA ALA A 44 -4.05 1.38 -0.51
C ALA A 44 -5.23 0.97 -1.40
N ILE A 45 -6.43 0.83 -0.85
CA ILE A 45 -7.59 0.35 -1.60
C ILE A 45 -8.65 1.45 -1.60
N GLY A 46 -9.07 1.87 -2.77
CA GLY A 46 -10.05 2.94 -2.89
C GLY A 46 -10.83 2.89 -4.20
N PRO A 47 -11.77 3.83 -4.38
CA PRO A 47 -12.55 3.96 -5.61
C PRO A 47 -11.69 4.37 -6.81
N ARG A 48 -10.48 4.87 -6.56
CA ARG A 48 -9.46 5.18 -7.58
C ARG A 48 -8.29 4.21 -7.48
N PRO A 49 -7.59 3.96 -8.58
CA PRO A 49 -6.36 3.18 -8.54
C PRO A 49 -5.33 3.83 -7.62
N THR A 50 -4.60 3.03 -6.87
CA THR A 50 -3.55 3.51 -5.95
C THR A 50 -2.19 3.06 -6.43
N ARG A 51 -1.21 3.98 -6.45
CA ARG A 51 0.18 3.71 -6.82
C ARG A 51 1.08 3.92 -5.62
N LEU A 52 1.82 2.89 -5.25
CA LEU A 52 2.71 2.91 -4.10
C LEU A 52 4.14 2.61 -4.53
N GLY A 53 5.10 3.26 -3.85
CA GLY A 53 6.52 2.97 -3.98
C GLY A 53 7.10 2.40 -2.69
N VAL A 54 8.02 1.46 -2.81
CA VAL A 54 8.91 1.04 -1.71
C VAL A 54 10.33 1.22 -2.15
N LEU A 55 11.12 1.94 -1.36
CA LEU A 55 12.54 2.17 -1.59
C LEU A 55 13.38 1.40 -0.57
N GLY A 56 14.35 0.64 -1.07
CA GLY A 56 15.30 -0.11 -0.27
C GLY A 56 14.88 -1.56 -0.08
N ASP A 57 14.35 -1.91 1.08
CA ASP A 57 14.14 -3.31 1.47
C ASP A 57 12.81 -3.88 0.96
N HIS A 58 12.87 -4.92 0.14
CA HIS A 58 11.70 -5.63 -0.39
C HIS A 58 10.81 -6.25 0.70
N ARG A 59 11.33 -6.51 1.91
CA ARG A 59 10.57 -7.04 3.05
C ARG A 59 9.43 -6.10 3.45
N ILE A 60 9.61 -4.80 3.25
CA ILE A 60 8.53 -3.83 3.51
C ILE A 60 7.38 -4.00 2.50
N ALA A 61 7.70 -4.25 1.24
CA ALA A 61 6.68 -4.57 0.24
C ALA A 61 5.96 -5.90 0.56
N THR A 62 6.71 -6.89 1.07
CA THR A 62 6.15 -8.16 1.56
C THR A 62 5.17 -7.93 2.71
N LEU A 63 5.52 -7.07 3.69
CA LEU A 63 4.64 -6.70 4.80
C LEU A 63 3.36 -6.03 4.33
N ILE A 64 3.48 -5.02 3.45
CA ILE A 64 2.34 -4.31 2.88
C ILE A 64 1.42 -5.28 2.13
N ALA A 65 2.00 -6.16 1.31
CA ALA A 65 1.25 -7.15 0.54
C ALA A 65 0.55 -8.16 1.45
N TYR A 66 1.21 -8.62 2.51
CA TYR A 66 0.61 -9.54 3.49
C TYR A 66 -0.61 -8.92 4.19
N ARG A 67 -0.49 -7.66 4.61
CA ARG A 67 -1.61 -6.91 5.22
C ARG A 67 -2.77 -6.69 4.27
N LEU A 68 -2.48 -6.42 3.01
CA LEU A 68 -3.52 -6.29 1.98
C LEU A 68 -4.20 -7.62 1.65
N LEU A 69 -3.49 -8.74 1.72
CA LEU A 69 -4.09 -10.07 1.66
C LEU A 69 -5.07 -10.30 2.84
N GLY A 70 -4.74 -9.78 4.02
CA GLY A 70 -5.60 -9.84 5.20
C GLY A 70 -6.96 -9.14 5.02
N VAL A 71 -7.02 -8.08 4.20
CA VAL A 71 -8.25 -7.38 3.85
C VAL A 71 -8.92 -7.88 2.56
N GLY A 72 -8.50 -9.05 2.09
CA GLY A 72 -9.17 -9.75 0.98
C GLY A 72 -8.63 -9.46 -0.41
N CYS A 73 -7.49 -8.78 -0.55
CA CYS A 73 -6.87 -8.57 -1.85
C CYS A 73 -6.46 -9.90 -2.50
N ARG A 74 -6.56 -9.94 -3.83
CA ARG A 74 -5.82 -10.90 -4.65
C ARG A 74 -4.48 -10.29 -5.03
N LEU A 75 -3.44 -11.11 -4.95
CA LEU A 75 -2.06 -10.68 -5.16
C LEU A 75 -1.50 -11.24 -6.46
N ARG A 76 -0.86 -10.38 -7.25
CA ARG A 76 0.07 -10.79 -8.29
C ARG A 76 1.43 -10.19 -8.03
N VAL A 77 2.46 -11.04 -8.08
CA VAL A 77 3.85 -10.62 -7.99
C VAL A 77 4.51 -10.79 -9.35
N THR A 78 5.06 -9.69 -9.87
CA THR A 78 5.90 -9.69 -11.07
C THR A 78 7.34 -9.45 -10.64
N THR A 79 8.17 -10.47 -10.80
CA THR A 79 9.53 -10.49 -10.24
C THR A 79 10.48 -11.29 -11.14
N ALA A 80 11.74 -10.89 -11.15
CA ALA A 80 12.82 -11.68 -11.74
C ALA A 80 13.31 -12.78 -10.77
N ASP A 81 13.02 -12.64 -9.46
CA ASP A 81 13.44 -13.59 -8.43
C ASP A 81 12.23 -14.03 -7.57
N PRO A 82 11.49 -15.07 -8.00
CA PRO A 82 10.35 -15.59 -7.24
C PRO A 82 10.71 -16.11 -5.84
N SER A 83 11.97 -16.42 -5.57
CA SER A 83 12.39 -16.96 -4.28
C SER A 83 12.17 -15.96 -3.14
N ARG A 84 12.32 -14.67 -3.40
CA ARG A 84 12.07 -13.58 -2.46
C ARG A 84 10.62 -13.54 -1.95
N TRP A 85 9.69 -13.99 -2.78
CA TRP A 85 8.26 -13.92 -2.50
C TRP A 85 7.66 -15.23 -2.04
N ARG A 86 8.47 -16.31 -1.97
CA ARG A 86 8.01 -17.68 -1.70
C ARG A 86 7.14 -17.78 -0.44
N ARG A 87 7.56 -17.16 0.66
CA ARG A 87 6.81 -17.22 1.93
C ARG A 87 5.46 -16.51 1.82
N LEU A 88 5.46 -15.33 1.21
CA LEU A 88 4.22 -14.57 0.98
C LEU A 88 3.26 -15.36 0.08
N LEU A 89 3.76 -15.95 -1.00
CA LEU A 89 2.97 -16.76 -1.92
C LEU A 89 2.41 -18.01 -1.23
N ALA A 90 3.22 -18.67 -0.40
CA ALA A 90 2.76 -19.82 0.40
C ALA A 90 1.67 -19.42 1.41
N ALA A 91 1.83 -18.30 2.10
CA ALA A 91 0.83 -17.78 3.04
C ALA A 91 -0.47 -17.33 2.34
N ALA A 92 -0.36 -16.82 1.12
CA ALA A 92 -1.50 -16.35 0.33
C ALA A 92 -2.30 -17.50 -0.31
N GLY A 93 -1.67 -18.64 -0.58
CA GLY A 93 -2.28 -19.79 -1.22
C GLY A 93 -2.87 -19.44 -2.60
N SER A 94 -4.10 -19.87 -2.88
CA SER A 94 -4.79 -19.62 -4.15
C SER A 94 -5.12 -18.15 -4.42
N ARG A 95 -4.91 -17.25 -3.46
CA ARG A 95 -5.14 -15.80 -3.63
C ARG A 95 -3.96 -15.08 -4.25
N ALA A 96 -2.83 -15.75 -4.46
CA ALA A 96 -1.63 -15.16 -5.02
C ALA A 96 -1.08 -15.95 -6.19
N VAL A 97 -0.51 -15.22 -7.15
CA VAL A 97 0.23 -15.80 -8.28
C VAL A 97 1.51 -14.99 -8.49
N ALA A 98 2.57 -15.66 -8.93
CA ALA A 98 3.80 -15.01 -9.38
C ALA A 98 4.00 -15.25 -10.88
N GLY A 99 4.57 -14.27 -11.56
CA GLY A 99 4.89 -14.37 -12.98
C GLY A 99 5.89 -13.33 -13.44
N ALA A 100 6.61 -13.60 -14.50
CA ALA A 100 7.65 -12.72 -15.04
C ALA A 100 7.11 -11.53 -15.85
N ASN A 101 5.82 -11.50 -16.17
CA ASN A 101 5.25 -10.47 -17.04
C ASN A 101 4.02 -9.81 -16.41
N ALA A 102 4.12 -8.48 -16.21
CA ALA A 102 3.03 -7.66 -15.69
C ALA A 102 1.92 -7.39 -16.72
N ALA A 103 2.21 -7.53 -18.02
CA ALA A 103 1.25 -7.22 -19.09
C ALA A 103 -0.02 -8.10 -19.05
N ASN A 104 0.08 -9.30 -18.46
CA ASN A 104 -1.03 -10.24 -18.32
C ASN A 104 -1.69 -10.14 -16.94
N TRP A 105 -2.01 -8.91 -16.49
CA TRP A 105 -2.80 -8.73 -15.29
C TRP A 105 -4.16 -9.43 -15.47
N PRO A 106 -4.53 -10.37 -14.59
CA PRO A 106 -5.80 -11.07 -14.75
C PRO A 106 -6.94 -10.05 -14.70
N PRO A 107 -7.96 -10.21 -15.56
CA PRO A 107 -9.18 -9.45 -15.42
C PRO A 107 -9.74 -9.66 -14.02
N GLN A 108 -10.53 -8.72 -13.53
CA GLN A 108 -11.22 -8.90 -12.25
C GLN A 108 -12.15 -10.12 -12.39
N ASP A 109 -11.81 -11.21 -11.73
CA ASP A 109 -12.63 -12.43 -11.78
C ASP A 109 -14.01 -12.20 -11.15
N ARG A 110 -14.12 -11.20 -10.26
CA ARG A 110 -15.38 -10.76 -9.66
C ARG A 110 -15.36 -9.24 -9.48
N ALA A 111 -16.42 -8.59 -9.92
CA ALA A 111 -16.61 -7.16 -9.64
C ALA A 111 -16.51 -6.92 -8.12
N GLY A 112 -15.71 -5.93 -7.73
CA GLY A 112 -15.57 -5.56 -6.32
C GLY A 112 -14.46 -6.29 -5.54
N THR A 113 -13.72 -7.24 -6.13
CA THR A 113 -12.58 -7.85 -5.43
C THR A 113 -11.35 -6.96 -5.53
N PRO A 114 -10.77 -6.52 -4.39
CA PRO A 114 -9.54 -5.73 -4.39
C PRO A 114 -8.37 -6.51 -4.96
N GLN A 115 -7.50 -5.81 -5.70
CA GLN A 115 -6.34 -6.40 -6.35
C GLN A 115 -5.07 -5.65 -6.00
N LEU A 116 -3.99 -6.40 -5.77
CA LEU A 116 -2.66 -5.88 -5.56
C LEU A 116 -1.69 -6.45 -6.59
N LEU A 117 -1.06 -5.58 -7.35
CA LEU A 117 0.09 -5.90 -8.18
C LEU A 117 1.36 -5.42 -7.49
N VAL A 118 2.24 -6.34 -7.17
CA VAL A 118 3.60 -6.03 -6.72
C VAL A 118 4.58 -6.30 -7.85
N THR A 119 5.51 -5.38 -8.07
CA THR A 119 6.63 -5.58 -8.99
C THR A 119 7.94 -5.11 -8.38
N ASP A 120 8.98 -5.93 -8.48
CA ASP A 120 10.35 -5.62 -8.08
C ASP A 120 11.32 -5.67 -9.29
N LEU A 121 10.78 -5.51 -10.49
CA LEU A 121 11.59 -5.39 -11.67
C LEU A 121 12.33 -4.04 -11.68
N PRO A 122 13.54 -3.97 -12.29
CA PRO A 122 14.31 -2.72 -12.36
C PRO A 122 13.52 -1.58 -13.04
N ALA A 123 12.73 -1.90 -14.05
CA ALA A 123 11.88 -0.94 -14.73
C ALA A 123 10.57 -0.74 -13.96
N ALA A 124 10.23 0.51 -13.68
CA ALA A 124 8.95 0.85 -13.10
C ALA A 124 7.79 0.44 -14.03
N PRO A 125 6.64 0.02 -13.47
CA PRO A 125 5.50 -0.36 -14.29
C PRO A 125 4.96 0.84 -15.08
N PRO A 126 4.30 0.59 -16.23
CA PRO A 126 3.61 1.65 -16.96
C PRO A 126 2.49 2.28 -16.13
N THR A 127 2.27 3.58 -16.27
CA THR A 127 1.29 4.34 -15.48
C THR A 127 -0.16 3.85 -15.67
N GLY A 128 -0.49 3.30 -16.83
CA GLY A 128 -1.82 2.72 -17.09
C GLY A 128 -2.05 1.34 -16.48
N LEU A 129 -1.01 0.72 -15.90
CA LEU A 129 -1.17 -0.57 -15.26
C LEU A 129 -2.05 -0.43 -14.00
N GLY A 130 -3.06 -1.28 -13.90
CA GLY A 130 -3.97 -1.26 -12.74
C GLY A 130 -4.87 -0.03 -12.68
N ASP A 131 -5.09 0.70 -13.78
CA ASP A 131 -5.89 1.94 -13.80
C ASP A 131 -7.40 1.65 -13.73
N ARG A 132 -7.82 1.17 -12.56
CA ARG A 132 -9.21 0.80 -12.25
C ARG A 132 -9.48 0.86 -10.73
N PRO A 133 -10.74 0.99 -10.32
CA PRO A 133 -11.10 0.94 -8.90
C PRO A 133 -10.60 -0.31 -8.20
N LEU A 134 -10.33 -0.20 -6.90
CA LEU A 134 -9.88 -1.28 -6.01
C LEU A 134 -8.58 -1.97 -6.46
N CYS A 135 -7.79 -1.29 -7.30
CA CYS A 135 -6.50 -1.80 -7.75
C CYS A 135 -5.36 -0.98 -7.14
N THR A 136 -4.43 -1.68 -6.51
CA THR A 136 -3.19 -1.10 -5.98
C THR A 136 -2.02 -1.67 -6.76
N VAL A 137 -1.14 -0.79 -7.24
CA VAL A 137 0.14 -1.15 -7.84
C VAL A 137 1.25 -0.75 -6.86
N LEU A 138 2.12 -1.67 -6.51
CA LEU A 138 3.26 -1.47 -5.62
C LEU A 138 4.56 -1.77 -6.37
N HIS A 139 5.39 -0.77 -6.58
CA HIS A 139 6.71 -0.94 -7.16
C HIS A 139 7.79 -0.88 -6.10
N VAL A 140 8.67 -1.89 -6.10
CA VAL A 140 9.83 -1.98 -5.21
C VAL A 140 11.07 -1.59 -6.01
N SER A 141 11.83 -0.62 -5.52
CA SER A 141 13.08 -0.21 -6.16
C SER A 141 14.20 -0.08 -5.12
N PRO A 142 15.40 -0.55 -5.41
CA PRO A 142 16.56 -0.37 -4.52
C PRO A 142 17.05 1.09 -4.49
N THR A 143 16.69 1.89 -5.49
CA THR A 143 17.10 3.29 -5.61
C THR A 143 15.97 4.17 -6.09
N VAL A 144 16.05 5.46 -5.83
CA VAL A 144 15.10 6.43 -6.39
C VAL A 144 15.35 6.53 -7.90
N PRO A 145 14.35 6.25 -8.75
CA PRO A 145 14.49 6.41 -10.19
C PRO A 145 14.77 7.87 -10.57
N LEU A 146 15.67 8.10 -11.50
CA LEU A 146 16.01 9.46 -11.94
C LEU A 146 14.86 10.12 -12.70
N SER A 147 14.11 9.33 -13.45
CA SER A 147 12.94 9.76 -14.20
C SER A 147 11.99 8.58 -14.35
N SER A 148 10.76 8.72 -13.89
CA SER A 148 9.74 7.69 -14.05
C SER A 148 8.35 8.31 -13.92
N PRO A 149 7.52 8.21 -14.97
CA PRO A 149 6.12 8.66 -14.91
C PRO A 149 5.33 7.95 -13.81
N TYR A 150 5.62 6.67 -13.54
CA TYR A 150 5.00 5.95 -12.43
C TYR A 150 5.33 6.60 -11.08
N TRP A 151 6.63 6.84 -10.80
CA TRP A 151 7.07 7.42 -9.54
C TRP A 151 6.63 8.88 -9.37
N ALA A 152 6.54 9.63 -10.45
CA ALA A 152 5.99 11.00 -10.40
C ALA A 152 4.50 11.03 -10.03
N ALA A 153 3.79 9.91 -10.21
CA ALA A 153 2.35 9.78 -9.96
C ALA A 153 2.01 8.89 -8.75
N VAL A 154 2.98 8.58 -7.86
CA VAL A 154 2.71 7.76 -6.67
C VAL A 154 1.83 8.49 -5.66
N ASP A 155 0.94 7.74 -5.03
CA ASP A 155 0.07 8.22 -3.96
C ASP A 155 0.77 8.15 -2.59
N GLY A 156 1.75 7.24 -2.47
CA GLY A 156 2.54 7.08 -1.26
C GLY A 156 3.84 6.31 -1.51
N VAL A 157 4.85 6.61 -0.69
CA VAL A 157 6.16 5.94 -0.73
C VAL A 157 6.54 5.53 0.68
N VAL A 158 7.07 4.30 0.81
CA VAL A 158 7.70 3.83 2.05
C VAL A 158 9.20 3.65 1.81
N LEU A 159 10.01 4.22 2.69
CA LEU A 159 11.46 4.17 2.65
C LEU A 159 11.97 3.26 3.77
N ALA A 160 12.76 2.27 3.39
CA ALA A 160 13.45 1.35 4.32
C ALA A 160 14.94 1.69 4.35
N GLY A 161 15.29 2.73 5.07
CA GLY A 161 16.66 3.24 5.19
C GLY A 161 16.79 4.70 4.83
N GLY A 162 17.89 5.31 5.26
CA GLY A 162 18.20 6.72 4.99
C GLY A 162 18.76 6.96 3.59
N GLY A 163 18.88 8.25 3.24
CA GLY A 163 19.49 8.72 2.00
C GLY A 163 18.59 8.76 0.77
N TYR A 164 17.33 8.34 0.90
CA TYR A 164 16.36 8.39 -0.21
C TYR A 164 15.57 9.70 -0.28
N GLY A 165 15.49 10.44 0.81
CA GLY A 165 14.62 11.60 0.94
C GLY A 165 14.98 12.72 -0.02
N SER A 166 16.27 13.10 -0.13
CA SER A 166 16.72 14.18 -1.01
C SER A 166 16.55 13.85 -2.51
N PRO A 167 16.88 12.64 -3.01
CA PRO A 167 16.53 12.23 -4.36
C PRO A 167 15.03 12.21 -4.62
N LEU A 168 14.25 11.70 -3.65
CA LEU A 168 12.78 11.64 -3.77
C LEU A 168 12.15 13.02 -3.79
N ALA A 169 12.65 13.95 -2.96
CA ALA A 169 12.22 15.35 -2.95
C ALA A 169 12.36 16.01 -4.33
N ARG A 170 13.47 15.72 -5.02
CA ARG A 170 13.70 16.23 -6.40
C ARG A 170 12.75 15.60 -7.42
N LEU A 171 12.58 14.26 -7.34
CA LEU A 171 11.71 13.55 -8.27
C LEU A 171 10.25 13.99 -8.17
N LEU A 172 9.75 14.18 -6.94
CA LEU A 172 8.34 14.50 -6.68
C LEU A 172 8.06 16.00 -6.57
N GLY A 173 9.09 16.85 -6.55
CA GLY A 173 8.93 18.28 -6.26
C GLY A 173 8.47 18.57 -4.83
N ARG A 174 8.78 17.68 -3.88
CA ARG A 174 8.28 17.69 -2.49
C ARG A 174 9.43 17.83 -1.49
N PRO A 175 9.78 19.05 -1.06
CA PRO A 175 10.94 19.30 -0.21
C PRO A 175 10.88 18.61 1.16
N GLU A 176 9.69 18.36 1.70
CA GLU A 176 9.49 17.66 2.98
C GLU A 176 10.00 16.22 2.99
N ALA A 177 10.14 15.59 1.83
CA ALA A 177 10.74 14.26 1.74
C ALA A 177 12.18 14.21 2.26
N ARG A 178 12.91 15.35 2.28
CA ARG A 178 14.28 15.45 2.81
C ARG A 178 14.36 15.09 4.30
N GLU A 179 13.29 15.30 5.05
CA GLU A 179 13.21 14.93 6.47
C GLU A 179 13.39 13.42 6.67
N LEU A 180 13.15 12.63 5.63
CA LEU A 180 13.29 11.18 5.63
C LEU A 180 14.71 10.69 5.27
N ASP A 181 15.68 11.59 5.08
CA ASP A 181 17.07 11.19 4.82
C ASP A 181 17.75 10.58 6.07
N GLN A 182 17.29 10.96 7.26
CA GLN A 182 17.86 10.53 8.52
C GLN A 182 16.91 9.57 9.26
N LEU A 183 16.83 8.34 8.78
CA LEU A 183 16.11 7.28 9.46
C LEU A 183 17.04 6.52 10.40
N GLY A 184 16.62 6.34 11.64
CA GLY A 184 17.30 5.49 12.62
C GLY A 184 17.10 3.99 12.31
N PRO A 185 17.85 3.12 12.99
CA PRO A 185 17.68 1.68 12.87
C PRO A 185 16.24 1.27 13.19
N GLY A 186 15.65 0.43 12.34
CA GLY A 186 14.28 -0.06 12.50
C GLY A 186 13.18 0.97 12.21
N GLN A 187 13.53 2.18 11.79
CA GLN A 187 12.56 3.19 11.37
C GLN A 187 12.28 3.10 9.87
N LEU A 188 11.09 3.52 9.51
CA LEU A 188 10.64 3.69 8.12
C LEU A 188 10.30 5.16 7.88
N GLY A 189 10.57 5.63 6.67
CA GLY A 189 10.01 6.88 6.18
C GLY A 189 8.71 6.60 5.44
N VAL A 190 7.68 7.37 5.72
CA VAL A 190 6.43 7.33 4.94
C VAL A 190 6.18 8.71 4.37
N LEU A 191 6.05 8.77 3.05
CA LEU A 191 5.63 9.95 2.32
C LEU A 191 4.27 9.63 1.69
N ASP A 192 3.23 10.30 2.12
CA ASP A 192 1.92 10.28 1.48
C ASP A 192 1.64 11.62 0.79
N ARG A 193 0.45 11.83 0.22
CA ARG A 193 0.10 13.07 -0.48
C ARG A 193 0.20 14.32 0.39
N ASN A 194 0.09 14.19 1.69
CA ASN A 194 -0.09 15.31 2.62
C ASN A 194 1.13 15.57 3.49
N ARG A 195 1.96 14.56 3.74
CA ARG A 195 3.05 14.66 4.73
C ARG A 195 4.19 13.68 4.48
N ALA A 196 5.35 14.01 5.05
CA ALA A 196 6.46 13.11 5.29
C ALA A 196 6.53 12.79 6.79
N VAL A 197 6.66 11.53 7.16
CA VAL A 197 6.67 11.12 8.56
C VAL A 197 7.61 9.94 8.80
N VAL A 198 8.34 9.98 9.91
CA VAL A 198 9.16 8.86 10.40
C VAL A 198 8.28 7.96 11.26
N VAL A 199 8.32 6.66 10.98
CA VAL A 199 7.43 5.67 11.56
C VAL A 199 8.23 4.55 12.20
N THR A 200 7.82 4.14 13.39
CA THR A 200 8.26 2.87 13.99
C THR A 200 7.24 1.79 13.59
N PRO A 201 7.63 0.76 12.83
CA PRO A 201 6.70 -0.26 12.38
C PRO A 201 6.18 -1.07 13.58
N ILE A 202 4.89 -1.39 13.54
CA ILE A 202 4.23 -2.29 14.49
C ILE A 202 4.05 -3.63 13.77
N LEU A 203 4.71 -4.67 14.25
CA LEU A 203 4.73 -5.99 13.62
C LEU A 203 4.08 -7.03 14.53
N ALA A 204 3.17 -7.82 13.97
CA ALA A 204 2.65 -9.01 14.63
C ALA A 204 3.67 -10.18 14.52
N GLU A 205 3.57 -11.17 15.39
CA GLU A 205 4.45 -12.35 15.39
C GLU A 205 4.44 -13.08 14.04
N ALA A 206 3.27 -13.24 13.43
CA ALA A 206 3.13 -13.86 12.12
C ALA A 206 3.83 -13.06 11.00
N GLU A 207 3.85 -11.72 11.11
CA GLU A 207 4.55 -10.85 10.18
C GLU A 207 6.07 -10.95 10.36
N LEU A 208 6.54 -11.01 11.61
CA LEU A 208 7.96 -11.23 11.90
C LEU A 208 8.44 -12.57 11.31
N ALA A 209 7.67 -13.65 11.50
CA ALA A 209 7.99 -14.95 10.92
C ALA A 209 8.06 -14.95 9.39
N LEU A 210 7.29 -14.06 8.74
CA LEU A 210 7.32 -13.88 7.29
C LEU A 210 8.58 -13.14 6.80
N LEU A 211 9.09 -12.19 7.60
CA LEU A 211 10.14 -11.26 7.22
C LEU A 211 11.56 -11.74 7.58
N ILE A 212 11.69 -12.69 8.52
CA ILE A 212 13.00 -13.21 8.95
C ILE A 212 13.46 -14.28 7.94
N ASP A 213 14.56 -14.03 7.26
CA ASP A 213 15.26 -15.05 6.49
C ASP A 213 15.93 -16.05 7.44
N ARG A 214 15.48 -17.32 7.40
CA ARG A 214 16.18 -18.43 8.05
C ARG A 214 16.98 -19.19 7.03
#